data_cd14687d693d810604cf235db2cd69cf
#
_entry.id   cd14687d693d810604cf235db2cd69cf
#
_cell.length_a   1.000
_cell.length_b   1.000
_cell.length_c   1.000
_cell.angle_alpha   90.00
_cell.angle_beta   90.00
_cell.angle_gamma   90.00
#
_symmetry.space_group_name_H-M   'P 1'
#
loop_
_entity.id
_entity.type
_entity.pdbx_description
1 polymer ?
#
loop_
_entity_poly.entity_id
_entity_poly.type
_entity_poly.pdbx_seq_one_letter_code
_entity_poly.pdbx_strand_id
1 'polypeptide(L)'
;QISSGRLKRSQWIERWGLDVARGMHAEVVEAFDVFRGLIRDHAIACEPQDGGHYYIAHRPWMMPTLTKEAALLRETFGYGARMLTRDELHATAVRDREAHGAMWEPDGTAVHAAKLAFGYLRVARELGAKVHVDSPVEGWTTKNGVHHLRTPGGTVRARAVAVATAGYAPRGLHPQLRDRIMPIMSNSIVTRPLTASELDACGFKVTSPLTD
;
A
#
# COMPACT_ATOMS: atom_id res chain seq x y z
N GLN A 1 -1.30 1.29 4.92
CA GLN A 1 -2.01 1.36 3.63
C GLN A 1 -2.52 2.76 3.39
N ILE A 2 -2.45 3.25 2.17
CA ILE A 2 -2.92 4.57 1.72
C ILE A 2 -3.63 4.42 0.39
N SER A 3 -4.55 5.32 0.08
CA SER A 3 -5.28 5.35 -1.20
C SER A 3 -4.50 6.01 -2.35
N SER A 4 -3.34 6.57 -2.07
CA SER A 4 -2.50 7.19 -3.08
C SER A 4 -1.55 6.19 -3.73
N GLY A 5 -1.33 6.36 -5.03
CA GLY A 5 -0.35 5.59 -5.81
C GLY A 5 0.95 6.36 -6.02
N ARG A 6 1.89 5.74 -6.74
CA ARG A 6 3.16 6.37 -7.12
C ARG A 6 2.99 7.65 -7.95
N LEU A 7 1.93 7.72 -8.75
CA LEU A 7 1.62 8.88 -9.58
C LEU A 7 0.49 9.68 -8.93
N LYS A 8 0.60 11.01 -8.98
CA LYS A 8 -0.46 11.93 -8.58
C LYS A 8 -1.64 11.86 -9.56
N ARG A 9 -2.84 12.27 -9.13
CA ARG A 9 -4.04 12.26 -9.99
C ARG A 9 -3.89 13.21 -11.18
N SER A 10 -3.22 14.34 -11.00
CA SER A 10 -2.84 15.22 -12.11
C SER A 10 -2.05 14.48 -13.20
N GLN A 11 -1.11 13.64 -12.82
CA GLN A 11 -0.33 12.82 -13.77
C GLN A 11 -1.16 11.70 -14.42
N TRP A 12 -2.20 11.18 -13.74
CA TRP A 12 -3.13 10.24 -14.35
C TRP A 12 -3.94 10.90 -15.46
N ILE A 13 -4.45 12.12 -15.20
CA ILE A 13 -5.19 12.90 -16.20
C ILE A 13 -4.31 13.19 -17.42
N GLU A 14 -3.07 13.63 -17.19
CA GLU A 14 -2.12 13.92 -18.25
C GLU A 14 -1.84 12.70 -19.13
N ARG A 15 -1.70 11.52 -18.53
CA ARG A 15 -1.33 10.28 -19.27
C ARG A 15 -2.50 9.57 -19.93
N TRP A 16 -3.65 9.58 -19.32
CA TRP A 16 -4.77 8.70 -19.71
C TRP A 16 -6.11 9.44 -19.89
N GLY A 17 -6.13 10.75 -19.67
CA GLY A 17 -7.35 11.54 -19.73
C GLY A 17 -8.19 11.49 -18.46
N LEU A 18 -9.14 12.44 -18.36
CA LEU A 18 -9.92 12.65 -17.14
C LEU A 18 -10.83 11.46 -16.79
N ASP A 19 -11.51 10.88 -17.79
CA ASP A 19 -12.47 9.81 -17.54
C ASP A 19 -11.79 8.53 -17.01
N VAL A 20 -10.64 8.17 -17.61
CA VAL A 20 -9.82 7.06 -17.11
C VAL A 20 -9.28 7.35 -15.70
N ALA A 21 -8.81 8.57 -15.46
CA ALA A 21 -8.32 8.98 -14.15
C ALA A 21 -9.43 8.93 -13.07
N ARG A 22 -10.67 9.29 -13.41
CA ARG A 22 -11.82 9.14 -12.50
C ARG A 22 -12.14 7.68 -12.19
N GLY A 23 -12.14 6.82 -13.21
CA GLY A 23 -12.31 5.38 -13.01
C GLY A 23 -11.23 4.79 -12.11
N MET A 24 -9.95 5.09 -12.37
CA MET A 24 -8.84 4.65 -11.53
C MET A 24 -8.95 5.17 -10.09
N HIS A 25 -9.42 6.40 -9.89
CA HIS A 25 -9.62 6.95 -8.56
C HIS A 25 -10.73 6.21 -7.80
N ALA A 26 -11.85 5.95 -8.44
CA ALA A 26 -12.96 5.18 -7.86
C ALA A 26 -12.51 3.78 -7.42
N GLU A 27 -11.80 3.06 -8.29
CA GLU A 27 -11.22 1.74 -7.97
C GLU A 27 -10.26 1.77 -6.76
N VAL A 28 -9.43 2.80 -6.65
CA VAL A 28 -8.50 2.93 -5.52
C VAL A 28 -9.25 3.20 -4.21
N VAL A 29 -10.28 4.05 -4.24
CA VAL A 29 -11.13 4.32 -3.05
C VAL A 29 -11.88 3.05 -2.65
N GLU A 30 -12.51 2.37 -3.60
CA GLU A 30 -13.19 1.08 -3.34
C GLU A 30 -12.23 0.02 -2.78
N ALA A 31 -11.02 -0.09 -3.35
CA ALA A 31 -10.01 -1.03 -2.85
C ALA A 31 -9.60 -0.71 -1.40
N PHE A 32 -9.59 0.56 -1.01
CA PHE A 32 -9.31 0.96 0.36
C PHE A 32 -10.46 0.61 1.31
N ASP A 33 -11.70 0.79 0.87
CA ASP A 33 -12.89 0.38 1.62
C ASP A 33 -12.96 -1.15 1.78
N VAL A 34 -12.63 -1.91 0.74
CA VAL A 34 -12.49 -3.38 0.81
C VAL A 34 -11.42 -3.77 1.82
N PHE A 35 -10.27 -3.11 1.83
CA PHE A 35 -9.21 -3.36 2.80
C PHE A 35 -9.69 -3.17 4.25
N ARG A 36 -10.36 -2.05 4.53
CA ARG A 36 -10.97 -1.78 5.87
C ARG A 36 -12.07 -2.79 6.20
N GLY A 37 -12.90 -3.10 5.22
CA GLY A 37 -13.96 -4.10 5.33
C GLY A 37 -13.42 -5.47 5.74
N LEU A 38 -12.39 -5.97 5.08
CA LEU A 38 -11.75 -7.25 5.40
C LEU A 38 -11.22 -7.29 6.83
N ILE A 39 -10.60 -6.22 7.32
CA ILE A 39 -10.11 -6.15 8.70
C ILE A 39 -11.27 -6.25 9.67
N ARG A 40 -12.33 -5.46 9.47
CA ARG A 40 -13.51 -5.39 10.35
C ARG A 40 -14.32 -6.68 10.32
N ASP A 41 -14.70 -7.12 9.12
CA ASP A 41 -15.68 -8.20 8.93
C ASP A 41 -15.11 -9.57 9.32
N HIS A 42 -13.80 -9.73 9.22
CA HIS A 42 -13.10 -10.94 9.65
C HIS A 42 -12.36 -10.80 10.99
N ALA A 43 -12.57 -9.71 11.71
CA ALA A 43 -11.96 -9.44 13.01
C ALA A 43 -10.42 -9.67 13.00
N ILE A 44 -9.73 -9.10 12.02
CA ILE A 44 -8.28 -9.25 11.91
C ILE A 44 -7.60 -8.31 12.91
N ALA A 45 -6.98 -8.89 13.94
CA ALA A 45 -6.33 -8.15 15.02
C ALA A 45 -4.94 -7.60 14.57
N CYS A 46 -4.93 -6.70 13.58
CA CYS A 46 -3.72 -6.10 13.01
C CYS A 46 -3.42 -4.69 13.52
N GLU A 47 -4.02 -4.28 14.63
CA GLU A 47 -3.82 -2.97 15.27
C GLU A 47 -4.07 -1.79 14.31
N PRO A 48 -5.23 -1.72 13.64
CA PRO A 48 -5.49 -0.67 12.68
C PRO A 48 -5.54 0.70 13.37
N GLN A 49 -4.87 1.68 12.78
CA GLN A 49 -4.80 3.05 13.25
C GLN A 49 -5.15 3.96 12.08
N ASP A 50 -6.39 4.45 12.09
CA ASP A 50 -6.89 5.39 11.11
C ASP A 50 -6.48 6.81 11.47
N GLY A 51 -6.21 7.66 10.48
CA GLY A 51 -5.81 9.05 10.73
C GLY A 51 -5.48 9.78 9.44
N GLY A 52 -5.69 9.12 8.31
CA GLY A 52 -5.35 9.65 7.00
C GLY A 52 -3.85 9.53 6.69
N HIS A 53 -3.44 10.25 5.67
CA HIS A 53 -2.07 10.25 5.15
C HIS A 53 -1.60 11.70 4.97
N TYR A 54 -0.37 11.98 5.37
CA TYR A 54 0.23 13.31 5.26
C TYR A 54 1.37 13.29 4.24
N TYR A 55 1.26 14.12 3.21
CA TYR A 55 2.37 14.49 2.32
C TYR A 55 3.03 15.73 2.87
N ILE A 56 4.23 15.59 3.42
CA ILE A 56 4.97 16.69 4.04
C ILE A 56 5.81 17.40 2.99
N ALA A 57 5.68 18.73 2.93
CA ALA A 57 6.52 19.55 2.05
C ALA A 57 7.83 19.90 2.76
N HIS A 58 8.89 19.15 2.50
CA HIS A 58 10.24 19.41 3.03
C HIS A 58 11.01 20.51 2.27
N ARG A 59 10.40 21.08 1.24
CA ARG A 59 10.98 22.18 0.45
C ARG A 59 9.88 23.18 0.11
N PRO A 60 10.19 24.50 0.12
CA PRO A 60 9.18 25.54 -0.14
C PRO A 60 8.48 25.38 -1.49
N TRP A 61 9.20 24.93 -2.51
CA TRP A 61 8.66 24.75 -3.86
C TRP A 61 7.65 23.58 -3.97
N MET A 62 7.58 22.69 -3.00
CA MET A 62 6.58 21.62 -2.97
C MET A 62 5.18 22.14 -2.62
N MET A 63 5.07 23.19 -1.81
CA MET A 63 3.79 23.73 -1.36
C MET A 63 2.83 24.09 -2.51
N PRO A 64 3.24 24.87 -3.54
CA PRO A 64 2.37 25.15 -4.67
C PRO A 64 1.90 23.90 -5.42
N THR A 65 2.74 22.90 -5.53
CA THR A 65 2.40 21.63 -6.20
C THR A 65 1.35 20.85 -5.39
N LEU A 66 1.54 20.72 -4.08
CA LEU A 66 0.58 20.04 -3.20
C LEU A 66 -0.75 20.81 -3.12
N THR A 67 -0.70 22.15 -3.12
CA THR A 67 -1.92 22.97 -3.12
C THR A 67 -2.75 22.74 -4.38
N LYS A 68 -2.11 22.69 -5.56
CA LYS A 68 -2.80 22.38 -6.83
C LYS A 68 -3.38 20.97 -6.82
N GLU A 69 -2.64 19.99 -6.32
CA GLU A 69 -3.12 18.61 -6.22
C GLU A 69 -4.29 18.48 -5.24
N ALA A 70 -4.24 19.13 -4.07
CA ALA A 70 -5.34 19.16 -3.11
C ALA A 70 -6.61 19.81 -3.69
N ALA A 71 -6.47 20.89 -4.44
CA ALA A 71 -7.60 21.52 -5.14
C ALA A 71 -8.19 20.57 -6.20
N LEU A 72 -7.34 19.96 -7.03
CA LEU A 72 -7.75 18.99 -8.02
C LEU A 72 -8.51 17.81 -7.40
N LEU A 73 -8.00 17.26 -6.30
CA LEU A 73 -8.64 16.16 -5.57
C LEU A 73 -10.04 16.54 -5.08
N ARG A 74 -10.21 17.71 -4.51
CA ARG A 74 -11.52 18.19 -4.04
C ARG A 74 -12.48 18.49 -5.19
N GLU A 75 -12.04 19.26 -6.18
CA GLU A 75 -12.90 19.82 -7.22
C GLU A 75 -13.25 18.81 -8.31
N THR A 76 -12.31 17.94 -8.65
CA THR A 76 -12.47 17.01 -9.77
C THR A 76 -12.90 15.61 -9.34
N PHE A 77 -12.47 15.18 -8.15
CA PHE A 77 -12.72 13.82 -7.64
C PHE A 77 -13.63 13.79 -6.41
N GLY A 78 -14.02 14.94 -5.86
CA GLY A 78 -14.85 15.01 -4.65
C GLY A 78 -14.13 14.43 -3.40
N TYR A 79 -12.80 14.35 -3.45
CA TYR A 79 -12.00 13.71 -2.41
C TYR A 79 -11.54 14.70 -1.35
N GLY A 80 -11.68 14.36 -0.07
CA GLY A 80 -11.53 15.26 1.07
C GLY A 80 -10.12 15.70 1.41
N ALA A 81 -9.22 15.85 0.43
CA ALA A 81 -7.86 16.35 0.64
C ALA A 81 -7.84 17.79 1.12
N ARG A 82 -6.93 18.13 2.04
CA ARG A 82 -6.75 19.49 2.56
C ARG A 82 -5.30 19.84 2.75
N MET A 83 -5.00 21.14 2.62
CA MET A 83 -3.69 21.68 2.98
C MET A 83 -3.64 22.00 4.46
N LEU A 84 -2.48 21.77 5.05
CA LEU A 84 -2.11 22.19 6.40
C LEU A 84 -0.94 23.15 6.32
N THR A 85 -1.03 24.24 7.01
CA THR A 85 0.11 25.12 7.29
C THR A 85 1.13 24.40 8.17
N ARG A 86 2.34 24.93 8.26
CA ARG A 86 3.35 24.40 9.17
C ARG A 86 2.85 24.37 10.62
N ASP A 87 2.20 25.43 11.06
CA ASP A 87 1.71 25.53 12.44
C ASP A 87 0.60 24.51 12.72
N GLU A 88 -0.33 24.31 11.78
CA GLU A 88 -1.36 23.27 11.88
C GLU A 88 -0.75 21.87 11.91
N LEU A 89 0.24 21.59 11.05
CA LEU A 89 0.96 20.32 11.05
C LEU A 89 1.65 20.06 12.40
N HIS A 90 2.34 21.08 12.93
CA HIS A 90 3.00 21.01 14.24
C HIS A 90 2.02 20.86 15.40
N ALA A 91 0.85 21.47 15.30
CA ALA A 91 -0.18 21.38 16.32
C ALA A 91 -0.89 20.03 16.33
N THR A 92 -1.06 19.39 15.17
CA THR A 92 -1.96 18.23 15.02
C THR A 92 -1.28 16.91 14.69
N ALA A 93 -0.12 16.90 14.04
CA ALA A 93 0.49 15.69 13.51
C ALA A 93 1.95 15.46 13.94
N VAL A 94 2.86 16.31 13.51
CA VAL A 94 4.29 16.14 13.78
C VAL A 94 5.02 17.49 13.83
N ARG A 95 5.97 17.64 14.76
CA ARG A 95 6.84 18.82 14.86
C ARG A 95 8.09 18.64 14.01
N ASP A 96 7.93 18.53 12.70
CA ASP A 96 9.04 18.42 11.77
C ASP A 96 9.68 19.80 11.52
N ARG A 97 10.99 19.89 11.75
CA ARG A 97 11.75 21.15 11.61
C ARG A 97 11.91 21.61 10.17
N GLU A 98 11.95 20.66 9.22
CA GLU A 98 12.13 20.95 7.80
C GLU A 98 10.80 21.15 7.05
N ALA A 99 9.66 20.83 7.69
CA ALA A 99 8.36 20.97 7.06
C ALA A 99 7.96 22.41 6.81
N HIS A 100 7.44 22.68 5.63
CA HIS A 100 6.81 23.96 5.24
C HIS A 100 5.29 23.90 5.30
N GLY A 101 4.73 22.73 5.47
CA GLY A 101 3.31 22.39 5.54
C GLY A 101 3.10 20.99 5.02
N ALA A 102 1.85 20.59 4.83
CA ALA A 102 1.50 19.27 4.31
C ALA A 102 0.18 19.29 3.54
N MET A 103 0.00 18.31 2.67
CA MET A 103 -1.32 17.90 2.18
C MET A 103 -1.76 16.66 2.98
N TRP A 104 -2.97 16.72 3.53
CA TRP A 104 -3.59 15.58 4.20
C TRP A 104 -4.66 14.97 3.33
N GLU A 105 -4.67 13.64 3.24
CA GLU A 105 -5.69 12.82 2.59
C GLU A 105 -6.42 11.94 3.62
N PRO A 106 -7.75 11.72 3.51
CA PRO A 106 -8.51 10.99 4.53
C PRO A 106 -8.18 9.50 4.60
N ASP A 107 -7.75 8.91 3.49
CA ASP A 107 -7.49 7.47 3.40
C ASP A 107 -6.05 7.14 3.73
N GLY A 108 -5.84 6.76 4.96
CA GLY A 108 -4.57 6.27 5.47
C GLY A 108 -4.79 5.47 6.76
N THR A 109 -4.35 4.23 6.77
CA THR A 109 -4.45 3.33 7.92
C THR A 109 -3.10 2.67 8.16
N ALA A 110 -2.50 2.91 9.31
CA ALA A 110 -1.34 2.14 9.75
C ALA A 110 -1.80 0.80 10.33
N VAL A 111 -1.04 -0.25 10.05
CA VAL A 111 -1.34 -1.61 10.53
C VAL A 111 -0.05 -2.36 10.85
N HIS A 112 -0.14 -3.34 11.72
CA HIS A 112 0.95 -4.29 11.92
C HIS A 112 0.97 -5.28 10.75
N ALA A 113 1.88 -5.10 9.80
CA ALA A 113 1.91 -5.82 8.52
C ALA A 113 1.91 -7.35 8.66
N ALA A 114 2.71 -7.90 9.60
CA ALA A 114 2.73 -9.36 9.82
C ALA A 114 1.40 -9.87 10.39
N LYS A 115 0.78 -9.17 11.35
CA LYS A 115 -0.53 -9.56 11.88
C LYS A 115 -1.62 -9.51 10.80
N LEU A 116 -1.57 -8.51 9.92
CA LEU A 116 -2.47 -8.44 8.76
C LEU A 116 -2.28 -9.63 7.82
N ALA A 117 -1.04 -9.96 7.46
CA ALA A 117 -0.73 -11.08 6.57
C ALA A 117 -1.20 -12.43 7.17
N PHE A 118 -0.93 -12.67 8.45
CA PHE A 118 -1.43 -13.86 9.14
C PHE A 118 -2.96 -13.87 9.29
N GLY A 119 -3.58 -12.71 9.46
CA GLY A 119 -5.03 -12.56 9.43
C GLY A 119 -5.62 -12.97 8.09
N TYR A 120 -5.07 -12.50 6.99
CA TYR A 120 -5.48 -12.92 5.64
C TYR A 120 -5.27 -14.42 5.41
N LEU A 121 -4.13 -14.97 5.88
CA LEU A 121 -3.88 -16.41 5.80
C LEU A 121 -4.95 -17.22 6.54
N ARG A 122 -5.33 -16.82 7.75
CA ARG A 122 -6.39 -17.45 8.52
C ARG A 122 -7.71 -17.42 7.75
N VAL A 123 -8.13 -16.24 7.31
CA VAL A 123 -9.40 -16.05 6.57
C VAL A 123 -9.41 -16.88 5.28
N ALA A 124 -8.32 -16.87 4.51
CA ALA A 124 -8.22 -17.67 3.29
C ALA A 124 -8.41 -19.16 3.55
N ARG A 125 -7.82 -19.68 4.65
CA ARG A 125 -7.99 -21.10 5.05
C ARG A 125 -9.43 -21.40 5.51
N GLU A 126 -10.05 -20.52 6.26
CA GLU A 126 -11.46 -20.63 6.67
C GLU A 126 -12.40 -20.68 5.46
N LEU A 127 -12.07 -19.95 4.40
CA LEU A 127 -12.78 -19.95 3.13
C LEU A 127 -12.41 -21.15 2.21
N GLY A 128 -11.60 -22.10 2.69
CA GLY A 128 -11.27 -23.35 1.98
C GLY A 128 -10.02 -23.28 1.11
N ALA A 129 -9.26 -22.20 1.10
CA ALA A 129 -7.99 -22.14 0.39
C ALA A 129 -6.98 -23.11 1.02
N LYS A 130 -6.35 -23.94 0.17
CA LYS A 130 -5.26 -24.84 0.61
C LYS A 130 -3.94 -24.09 0.52
N VAL A 131 -3.27 -23.91 1.65
CA VAL A 131 -1.98 -23.24 1.72
C VAL A 131 -0.92 -24.24 2.18
N HIS A 132 0.07 -24.43 1.32
CA HIS A 132 1.20 -25.33 1.57
C HIS A 132 2.46 -24.49 1.78
N VAL A 133 3.03 -24.60 2.96
CA VAL A 133 4.35 -24.03 3.29
C VAL A 133 5.46 -24.98 2.83
N ASP A 134 6.68 -24.50 2.74
CA ASP A 134 7.86 -25.29 2.34
C ASP A 134 7.69 -26.07 1.04
N SER A 135 6.88 -25.52 0.14
CA SER A 135 6.48 -26.15 -1.12
C SER A 135 6.85 -25.25 -2.32
N PRO A 136 8.13 -24.94 -2.53
CA PRO A 136 8.55 -24.11 -3.64
C PRO A 136 8.19 -24.78 -4.99
N VAL A 137 7.72 -23.98 -5.94
CA VAL A 137 7.53 -24.46 -7.32
C VAL A 137 8.88 -24.47 -8.02
N GLU A 138 9.40 -25.65 -8.27
CA GLU A 138 10.72 -25.90 -8.88
C GLU A 138 10.66 -26.08 -10.39
N GLY A 139 9.49 -26.33 -10.94
CA GLY A 139 9.30 -26.51 -12.37
C GLY A 139 7.86 -26.27 -12.79
N TRP A 140 7.71 -25.79 -14.02
CA TRP A 140 6.42 -25.48 -14.60
C TRP A 140 6.38 -25.92 -16.05
N THR A 141 5.42 -26.76 -16.39
CA THR A 141 5.12 -27.19 -17.77
C THR A 141 3.63 -27.03 -18.04
N THR A 142 3.27 -26.83 -19.31
CA THR A 142 1.87 -26.77 -19.72
C THR A 142 1.60 -27.86 -20.75
N LYS A 143 0.56 -28.69 -20.54
CA LYS A 143 0.12 -29.73 -21.45
C LYS A 143 -1.40 -29.65 -21.63
N ASN A 144 -1.87 -29.54 -22.86
CA ASN A 144 -3.30 -29.46 -23.18
C ASN A 144 -4.05 -28.37 -22.38
N GLY A 145 -3.44 -27.19 -22.22
CA GLY A 145 -4.03 -26.08 -21.47
C GLY A 145 -4.03 -26.24 -19.95
N VAL A 146 -3.45 -27.32 -19.40
CA VAL A 146 -3.29 -27.54 -17.96
C VAL A 146 -1.86 -27.29 -17.55
N HIS A 147 -1.69 -26.45 -16.53
CA HIS A 147 -0.40 -26.19 -15.91
C HIS A 147 -0.04 -27.27 -14.90
N HIS A 148 1.19 -27.76 -14.97
CA HIS A 148 1.76 -28.73 -14.06
C HIS A 148 2.90 -28.07 -13.30
N LEU A 149 2.70 -27.82 -12.01
CA LEU A 149 3.66 -27.17 -11.12
C LEU A 149 4.32 -28.25 -10.26
N ARG A 150 5.61 -28.48 -10.45
CA ARG A 150 6.38 -29.47 -9.67
C ARG A 150 6.89 -28.82 -8.39
N THR A 151 6.65 -29.49 -7.28
CA THR A 151 7.17 -29.14 -5.94
C THR A 151 7.88 -30.36 -5.34
N PRO A 152 8.64 -30.20 -4.24
CA PRO A 152 9.26 -31.35 -3.53
C PRO A 152 8.25 -32.42 -3.11
N GLY A 153 7.04 -32.01 -2.72
CA GLY A 153 5.96 -32.89 -2.26
C GLY A 153 5.09 -33.49 -3.36
N GLY A 154 5.29 -33.11 -4.63
CA GLY A 154 4.49 -33.63 -5.75
C GLY A 154 4.19 -32.57 -6.81
N THR A 155 3.17 -32.86 -7.63
CA THR A 155 2.78 -31.98 -8.75
C THR A 155 1.37 -31.44 -8.55
N VAL A 156 1.23 -30.14 -8.59
CA VAL A 156 -0.07 -29.45 -8.62
C VAL A 156 -0.50 -29.25 -10.08
N ARG A 157 -1.73 -29.63 -10.39
CA ARG A 157 -2.33 -29.42 -11.71
C ARG A 157 -3.36 -28.30 -11.61
N ALA A 158 -3.26 -27.27 -12.47
CA ALA A 158 -4.15 -26.13 -12.44
C ALA A 158 -4.52 -25.66 -13.85
N ARG A 159 -5.73 -25.14 -14.02
CA ARG A 159 -6.19 -24.50 -15.27
C ARG A 159 -5.69 -23.06 -15.39
N ALA A 160 -5.41 -22.41 -14.27
CA ALA A 160 -4.86 -21.07 -14.22
C ALA A 160 -3.85 -20.97 -13.07
N VAL A 161 -2.86 -20.12 -13.23
CA VAL A 161 -1.81 -19.88 -12.22
C VAL A 161 -1.63 -18.37 -12.05
N ALA A 162 -1.75 -17.91 -10.81
CA ALA A 162 -1.37 -16.55 -10.44
C ALA A 162 0.01 -16.59 -9.78
N VAL A 163 0.93 -15.76 -10.28
CA VAL A 163 2.27 -15.61 -9.71
C VAL A 163 2.30 -14.36 -8.84
N ALA A 164 2.27 -14.54 -7.53
CA ALA A 164 2.27 -13.47 -6.54
C ALA A 164 3.53 -13.49 -5.67
N THR A 165 4.67 -13.85 -6.24
CA THR A 165 5.96 -14.04 -5.55
C THR A 165 6.80 -12.76 -5.48
N ALA A 166 6.27 -11.62 -5.94
CA ALA A 166 7.00 -10.34 -6.03
C ALA A 166 8.38 -10.53 -6.70
N GLY A 167 9.46 -10.02 -6.10
CA GLY A 167 10.83 -10.17 -6.61
C GLY A 167 11.48 -11.56 -6.41
N TYR A 168 10.76 -12.51 -5.81
CA TYR A 168 11.32 -13.83 -5.45
C TYR A 168 11.02 -14.95 -6.44
N ALA A 169 10.44 -14.62 -7.60
CA ALA A 169 10.20 -15.64 -8.64
C ALA A 169 11.54 -16.21 -9.16
N PRO A 170 11.74 -17.54 -9.17
CA PRO A 170 12.95 -18.13 -9.74
C PRO A 170 13.09 -17.76 -11.22
N ARG A 171 14.28 -17.33 -11.63
CA ARG A 171 14.55 -16.76 -12.96
C ARG A 171 14.21 -17.73 -14.12
N GLY A 172 14.30 -19.02 -13.89
CA GLY A 172 14.02 -20.08 -14.88
C GLY A 172 12.65 -20.74 -14.76
N LEU A 173 11.78 -20.29 -13.84
CA LEU A 173 10.53 -20.98 -13.53
C LEU A 173 9.57 -21.03 -14.73
N HIS A 174 9.40 -19.95 -15.45
CA HIS A 174 8.54 -19.88 -16.63
C HIS A 174 9.08 -18.85 -17.63
N PRO A 175 9.03 -19.12 -18.96
CA PRO A 175 9.57 -18.20 -19.98
C PRO A 175 8.97 -16.77 -19.91
N GLN A 176 7.68 -16.65 -19.61
CA GLN A 176 7.02 -15.34 -19.49
C GLN A 176 7.46 -14.51 -18.27
N LEU A 177 8.09 -15.13 -17.28
CA LEU A 177 8.60 -14.42 -16.08
C LEU A 177 10.07 -13.99 -16.26
N ARG A 178 10.76 -14.60 -17.24
CA ARG A 178 12.17 -14.36 -17.46
C ARG A 178 12.43 -12.89 -17.78
N ASP A 179 13.31 -12.27 -17.01
CA ASP A 179 13.78 -10.89 -17.19
C ASP A 179 12.64 -9.83 -17.20
N ARG A 180 11.47 -10.16 -16.61
CA ARG A 180 10.31 -9.28 -16.47
C ARG A 180 10.16 -8.67 -15.08
N ILE A 181 10.85 -9.22 -14.09
CA ILE A 181 10.79 -8.80 -12.70
C ILE A 181 12.19 -8.37 -12.30
N MET A 182 12.35 -7.11 -11.94
CA MET A 182 13.57 -6.57 -11.34
C MET A 182 13.35 -6.41 -9.84
N PRO A 183 13.96 -7.27 -9.00
CA PRO A 183 13.88 -7.08 -7.55
C PRO A 183 14.66 -5.83 -7.14
N ILE A 184 14.00 -4.93 -6.44
CA ILE A 184 14.63 -3.76 -5.83
C ILE A 184 14.58 -3.94 -4.32
N MET A 185 15.74 -3.89 -3.69
CA MET A 185 15.82 -3.95 -2.24
C MET A 185 15.43 -2.60 -1.65
N SER A 186 14.46 -2.60 -0.75
CA SER A 186 14.15 -1.47 0.10
C SER A 186 14.51 -1.82 1.54
N ASN A 187 15.01 -0.84 2.29
CA ASN A 187 15.38 -1.02 3.67
C ASN A 187 14.35 -0.29 4.55
N SER A 188 13.93 -0.93 5.62
CA SER A 188 13.08 -0.35 6.65
C SER A 188 13.77 -0.45 8.01
N ILE A 189 13.66 0.59 8.80
CA ILE A 189 14.14 0.62 10.18
C ILE A 189 12.91 0.61 11.09
N VAL A 190 12.92 -0.28 12.08
CA VAL A 190 11.90 -0.34 13.11
C VAL A 190 12.57 -0.10 14.45
N THR A 191 12.06 0.86 15.19
CA THR A 191 12.51 1.11 16.57
C THR A 191 11.81 0.15 17.53
N ARG A 192 12.33 0.01 18.73
CA ARG A 192 11.52 -0.49 19.86
C ARG A 192 10.31 0.43 20.08
N PRO A 193 9.29 -0.02 20.78
CA PRO A 193 8.23 0.89 21.23
C PRO A 193 8.85 2.09 21.98
N LEU A 194 8.47 3.30 21.56
CA LEU A 194 8.95 4.53 22.18
C LEU A 194 8.10 4.86 23.41
N THR A 195 8.73 5.41 24.45
CA THR A 195 8.02 5.95 25.60
C THR A 195 7.27 7.22 25.24
N ALA A 196 6.30 7.63 26.06
CA ALA A 196 5.57 8.88 25.84
C ALA A 196 6.51 10.10 25.76
N SER A 197 7.56 10.13 26.61
CA SER A 197 8.56 11.20 26.61
C SER A 197 9.37 11.24 25.31
N GLU A 198 9.74 10.08 24.76
CA GLU A 198 10.47 9.99 23.49
C GLU A 198 9.57 10.38 22.30
N LEU A 199 8.31 9.97 22.30
CA LEU A 199 7.34 10.38 21.29
C LEU A 199 7.14 11.90 21.30
N ASP A 200 7.03 12.50 22.49
CA ASP A 200 6.94 13.95 22.62
C ASP A 200 8.23 14.66 22.18
N ALA A 201 9.40 14.15 22.55
CA ALA A 201 10.68 14.66 22.09
C ALA A 201 10.86 14.59 20.57
N CYS A 202 10.41 13.51 19.94
CA CYS A 202 10.35 13.37 18.48
C CYS A 202 9.26 14.23 17.81
N GLY A 203 8.31 14.73 18.60
CA GLY A 203 7.22 15.59 18.14
C GLY A 203 6.12 14.86 17.38
N PHE A 204 6.03 13.52 17.46
CA PHE A 204 4.94 12.76 16.89
C PHE A 204 3.66 12.88 17.73
N LYS A 205 2.54 13.21 17.09
CA LYS A 205 1.21 13.31 17.70
C LYS A 205 0.21 12.33 17.08
N VAL A 206 0.55 11.75 15.95
CA VAL A 206 -0.27 10.79 15.19
C VAL A 206 0.57 9.58 14.83
N THR A 207 -0.14 8.49 14.55
CA THR A 207 0.42 7.23 14.04
C THR A 207 0.14 7.03 12.55
N SER A 208 -0.38 8.07 11.91
CA SER A 208 -0.68 8.10 10.48
C SER A 208 0.58 8.02 9.63
N PRO A 209 0.51 7.45 8.42
CA PRO A 209 1.60 7.53 7.45
C PRO A 209 2.00 8.97 7.13
N LEU A 210 3.30 9.24 7.19
CA LEU A 210 3.90 10.50 6.79
C LEU A 210 4.87 10.22 5.63
N THR A 211 4.75 10.96 4.53
CA THR A 211 5.64 10.84 3.35
C THR A 211 6.03 12.22 2.82
N ASP A 212 7.02 12.28 1.97
CA ASP A 212 7.48 13.46 1.24
C ASP A 212 7.32 13.30 -0.30
#